data_5a85d509b25ceeb9b236ea237b58660d
#
_entry.id   5a85d509b25ceeb9b236ea237b58660d
#
_cell.length_a   1.000
_cell.length_b   1.000
_cell.length_c   1.000
_cell.angle_alpha   90.00
_cell.angle_beta   90.00
_cell.angle_gamma   90.00
#
_symmetry.space_group_name_H-M   'P 1'
#
loop_
_entity.id
_entity.type
_entity.pdbx_description
1 polymer ?
#
loop_
_entity_poly.entity_id
_entity_poly.type
_entity_poly.pdbx_seq_one_letter_code
_entity_poly.pdbx_strand_id
1 'polypeptide(L)'
;MSKPLNIKFEKAVRFLAEHFPVSDESSRKPVLFHDIRVGVYLYENGYSEEIVLAGLLHDAIEWSDVTEEMLRKEFGDRVLKLVLANTKDDCIEDKVEKTDELIKRCVKNGQDALIVKTVDIIDSFKWYESQDNKEELNYCMRNANAIMKLKPEDFDDKIFEKLKKWQDKYSSSN
;
A
#
# COMPACT_ATOMS: atom_id res chain seq x y z
N MET A 1 -21.51 20.31 -1.25
CA MET A 1 -20.27 20.30 -0.45
C MET A 1 -19.77 18.87 -0.31
N SER A 2 -18.48 18.62 -0.57
CA SER A 2 -17.90 17.28 -0.31
C SER A 2 -17.91 17.02 1.20
N LYS A 3 -18.10 15.75 1.60
CA LYS A 3 -17.99 15.35 3.00
C LYS A 3 -16.56 15.58 3.49
N PRO A 4 -16.34 16.00 4.74
CA PRO A 4 -15.01 16.09 5.33
C PRO A 4 -14.26 14.76 5.21
N LEU A 5 -12.93 14.80 5.03
CA LEU A 5 -12.10 13.61 4.83
C LEU A 5 -12.25 12.59 5.95
N ASN A 6 -12.36 13.03 7.21
CA ASN A 6 -12.56 12.12 8.35
C ASN A 6 -13.85 11.27 8.24
N ILE A 7 -14.95 11.83 7.68
CA ILE A 7 -16.18 11.07 7.43
C ILE A 7 -16.00 10.04 6.31
N LYS A 8 -15.26 10.41 5.26
CA LYS A 8 -14.93 9.49 4.16
C LYS A 8 -13.99 8.38 4.62
N PHE A 9 -13.04 8.72 5.49
CA PHE A 9 -12.14 7.77 6.14
C PHE A 9 -12.93 6.73 6.95
N GLU A 10 -13.83 7.19 7.83
CA GLU A 10 -14.69 6.30 8.60
C GLU A 10 -15.55 5.40 7.70
N LYS A 11 -16.11 5.95 6.61
CA LYS A 11 -16.85 5.17 5.60
C LYS A 11 -15.98 4.06 5.00
N ALA A 12 -14.73 4.36 4.64
CA ALA A 12 -13.83 3.38 4.07
C ALA A 12 -13.44 2.29 5.07
N VAL A 13 -13.21 2.64 6.34
CA VAL A 13 -12.94 1.66 7.40
C VAL A 13 -14.13 0.72 7.60
N ARG A 14 -15.37 1.25 7.62
CA ARG A 14 -16.59 0.42 7.74
C ARG A 14 -16.76 -0.50 6.54
N PHE A 15 -16.50 0.01 5.35
CA PHE A 15 -16.52 -0.78 4.11
C PHE A 15 -15.53 -1.94 4.16
N LEU A 16 -14.28 -1.70 4.57
CA LEU A 16 -13.30 -2.76 4.73
C LEU A 16 -13.69 -3.77 5.81
N ALA A 17 -14.21 -3.31 6.95
CA ALA A 17 -14.64 -4.19 8.05
C ALA A 17 -15.82 -5.11 7.66
N GLU A 18 -16.65 -4.69 6.69
CA GLU A 18 -17.75 -5.50 6.15
C GLU A 18 -17.25 -6.59 5.20
N HIS A 19 -16.19 -6.32 4.41
CA HIS A 19 -15.75 -7.18 3.32
C HIS A 19 -14.50 -8.02 3.64
N PHE A 20 -13.64 -7.57 4.56
CA PHE A 20 -12.42 -8.30 4.86
C PHE A 20 -12.69 -9.51 5.77
N PRO A 21 -12.02 -10.64 5.50
CA PRO A 21 -12.04 -11.76 6.43
C PRO A 21 -11.40 -11.38 7.76
N VAL A 22 -11.86 -12.00 8.84
CA VAL A 22 -11.24 -11.83 10.16
C VAL A 22 -9.87 -12.48 10.15
N SER A 23 -8.84 -11.71 10.50
CA SER A 23 -7.49 -12.24 10.66
C SER A 23 -7.38 -13.05 11.96
N ASP A 24 -6.59 -14.12 11.92
CA ASP A 24 -6.27 -14.99 13.05
C ASP A 24 -4.74 -15.17 13.21
N GLU A 25 -4.34 -16.06 14.10
CA GLU A 25 -2.93 -16.34 14.38
C GLU A 25 -2.16 -16.94 13.19
N SER A 26 -2.85 -17.52 12.22
CA SER A 26 -2.26 -18.07 10.98
C SER A 26 -2.08 -17.01 9.89
N SER A 27 -2.69 -15.85 10.04
CA SER A 27 -2.62 -14.77 9.07
C SER A 27 -1.21 -14.17 9.01
N ARG A 28 -0.66 -14.02 7.82
CA ARG A 28 0.67 -13.41 7.59
C ARG A 28 0.79 -12.03 8.23
N LYS A 29 -0.27 -11.22 8.13
CA LYS A 29 -0.46 -9.95 8.84
C LYS A 29 -1.97 -9.72 9.04
N PRO A 30 -2.40 -8.99 10.08
CA PRO A 30 -3.79 -8.54 10.20
C PRO A 30 -4.08 -7.47 9.15
N VAL A 31 -4.65 -7.87 7.99
CA VAL A 31 -4.76 -7.04 6.79
C VAL A 31 -5.58 -5.77 7.05
N LEU A 32 -6.77 -5.89 7.64
CA LEU A 32 -7.60 -4.73 7.98
C LEU A 32 -6.84 -3.71 8.85
N PHE A 33 -6.12 -4.19 9.86
CA PHE A 33 -5.37 -3.31 10.76
C PHE A 33 -4.17 -2.66 10.05
N HIS A 34 -3.52 -3.40 9.15
CA HIS A 34 -2.47 -2.86 8.29
C HIS A 34 -2.99 -1.71 7.41
N ASP A 35 -4.10 -1.92 6.71
CA ASP A 35 -4.71 -0.93 5.83
C ASP A 35 -5.13 0.33 6.59
N ILE A 36 -5.68 0.17 7.80
CA ILE A 36 -5.98 1.31 8.67
C ILE A 36 -4.72 2.09 9.03
N ARG A 37 -3.60 1.43 9.38
CA ARG A 37 -2.34 2.12 9.69
C ARG A 37 -1.78 2.88 8.49
N VAL A 38 -1.85 2.28 7.28
CA VAL A 38 -1.44 2.95 6.04
C VAL A 38 -2.30 4.20 5.81
N GLY A 39 -3.61 4.08 5.91
CA GLY A 39 -4.54 5.21 5.77
C GLY A 39 -4.32 6.31 6.82
N VAL A 40 -4.15 5.94 8.09
CA VAL A 40 -3.87 6.88 9.19
C VAL A 40 -2.56 7.61 8.95
N TYR A 41 -1.50 6.90 8.54
CA TYR A 41 -0.22 7.53 8.22
C TYR A 41 -0.38 8.60 7.13
N LEU A 42 -1.08 8.29 6.05
CA LEU A 42 -1.31 9.22 4.94
C LEU A 42 -2.17 10.42 5.39
N TYR A 43 -3.20 10.16 6.18
CA TYR A 43 -4.08 11.20 6.74
C TYR A 43 -3.28 12.19 7.63
N GLU A 44 -2.50 11.68 8.58
CA GLU A 44 -1.72 12.49 9.54
C GLU A 44 -0.59 13.28 8.87
N ASN A 45 -0.09 12.82 7.73
CA ASN A 45 0.94 13.52 6.96
C ASN A 45 0.37 14.47 5.89
N GLY A 46 -0.95 14.69 5.86
CA GLY A 46 -1.60 15.73 5.05
C GLY A 46 -1.69 15.40 3.56
N TYR A 47 -1.67 14.12 3.19
CA TYR A 47 -1.89 13.72 1.80
C TYR A 47 -3.32 14.00 1.33
N SER A 48 -3.52 14.06 0.02
CA SER A 48 -4.84 14.29 -0.57
C SER A 48 -5.84 13.20 -0.19
N GLU A 49 -7.12 13.53 -0.27
CA GLU A 49 -8.21 12.60 0.02
C GLU A 49 -8.08 11.30 -0.76
N GLU A 50 -7.76 11.39 -2.06
CA GLU A 50 -7.66 10.23 -2.94
C GLU A 50 -6.50 9.31 -2.55
N ILE A 51 -5.36 9.88 -2.13
CA ILE A 51 -4.19 9.12 -1.66
C ILE A 51 -4.52 8.43 -0.33
N VAL A 52 -5.16 9.14 0.60
CA VAL A 52 -5.57 8.60 1.91
C VAL A 52 -6.54 7.42 1.74
N LEU A 53 -7.58 7.61 0.92
CA LEU A 53 -8.58 6.57 0.67
C LEU A 53 -7.98 5.38 -0.11
N ALA A 54 -7.10 5.64 -1.08
CA ALA A 54 -6.40 4.57 -1.79
C ALA A 54 -5.47 3.79 -0.86
N GLY A 55 -4.81 4.45 0.08
CA GLY A 55 -3.98 3.80 1.09
C GLY A 55 -4.78 2.91 2.05
N LEU A 56 -6.00 3.33 2.44
CA LEU A 56 -6.93 2.49 3.20
C LEU A 56 -7.42 1.27 2.42
N LEU A 57 -7.59 1.38 1.10
CA LEU A 57 -8.29 0.42 0.26
C LEU A 57 -7.35 -0.42 -0.61
N HIS A 58 -6.02 -0.25 -0.47
CA HIS A 58 -5.05 -0.79 -1.44
C HIS A 58 -5.04 -2.32 -1.52
N ASP A 59 -5.34 -2.99 -0.44
CA ASP A 59 -5.41 -4.45 -0.35
C ASP A 59 -6.84 -5.01 -0.58
N ALA A 60 -7.87 -4.14 -0.76
CA ALA A 60 -9.27 -4.54 -0.81
C ALA A 60 -9.59 -5.59 -1.90
N ILE A 61 -9.07 -5.41 -3.12
CA ILE A 61 -9.30 -6.36 -4.23
C ILE A 61 -8.54 -7.67 -4.01
N GLU A 62 -7.35 -7.63 -3.39
CA GLU A 62 -6.51 -8.82 -3.20
C GLU A 62 -7.03 -9.75 -2.08
N TRP A 63 -7.65 -9.18 -1.04
CA TRP A 63 -7.92 -9.91 0.21
C TRP A 63 -9.40 -10.01 0.58
N SER A 64 -10.31 -9.59 -0.31
CA SER A 64 -11.75 -9.63 -0.04
C SER A 64 -12.58 -9.91 -1.30
N ASP A 65 -13.90 -9.88 -1.17
CA ASP A 65 -14.86 -9.97 -2.26
C ASP A 65 -15.14 -8.63 -2.95
N VAL A 66 -14.38 -7.57 -2.59
CA VAL A 66 -14.54 -6.24 -3.16
C VAL A 66 -14.18 -6.22 -4.64
N THR A 67 -15.10 -5.70 -5.45
CA THR A 67 -14.92 -5.55 -6.89
C THR A 67 -14.54 -4.12 -7.29
N GLU A 68 -13.99 -3.96 -8.48
CA GLU A 68 -13.71 -2.64 -9.06
C GLU A 68 -14.97 -1.75 -9.15
N GLU A 69 -16.12 -2.36 -9.48
CA GLU A 69 -17.39 -1.65 -9.57
C GLU A 69 -17.83 -1.10 -8.21
N MET A 70 -17.66 -1.87 -7.13
CA MET A 70 -17.95 -1.44 -5.77
C MET A 70 -17.05 -0.26 -5.38
N LEU A 71 -15.75 -0.36 -5.62
CA LEU A 71 -14.80 0.73 -5.33
C LEU A 71 -15.13 1.99 -6.12
N ARG A 72 -15.43 1.84 -7.43
CA ARG A 72 -15.82 2.97 -8.29
C ARG A 72 -17.06 3.68 -7.77
N LYS A 73 -18.07 2.92 -7.43
CA LYS A 73 -19.37 3.44 -6.94
C LYS A 73 -19.21 4.16 -5.60
N GLU A 74 -18.44 3.58 -4.67
CA GLU A 74 -18.35 4.07 -3.29
C GLU A 74 -17.29 5.17 -3.11
N PHE A 75 -16.19 5.13 -3.87
CA PHE A 75 -15.00 5.98 -3.68
C PHE A 75 -14.53 6.74 -4.94
N GLY A 76 -15.10 6.43 -6.11
CA GLY A 76 -14.83 7.12 -7.36
C GLY A 76 -13.63 6.59 -8.16
N ASP A 77 -13.55 7.05 -9.42
CA ASP A 77 -12.58 6.53 -10.40
C ASP A 77 -11.12 6.79 -10.01
N ARG A 78 -10.81 7.93 -9.37
CA ARG A 78 -9.42 8.26 -9.00
C ARG A 78 -8.90 7.32 -7.91
N VAL A 79 -9.70 7.05 -6.88
CA VAL A 79 -9.34 6.10 -5.82
C VAL A 79 -9.18 4.70 -6.41
N LEU A 80 -10.14 4.23 -7.21
CA LEU A 80 -10.05 2.94 -7.89
C LEU A 80 -8.76 2.82 -8.70
N LYS A 81 -8.43 3.84 -9.49
CA LYS A 81 -7.21 3.83 -10.31
C LYS A 81 -5.93 3.67 -9.46
N LEU A 82 -5.86 4.33 -8.31
CA LEU A 82 -4.74 4.20 -7.38
C LEU A 82 -4.69 2.81 -6.72
N VAL A 83 -5.84 2.25 -6.34
CA VAL A 83 -5.94 0.88 -5.81
C VAL A 83 -5.46 -0.13 -6.85
N LEU A 84 -5.97 -0.08 -8.08
CA LEU A 84 -5.56 -0.98 -9.16
C LEU A 84 -4.07 -0.89 -9.48
N ALA A 85 -3.50 0.31 -9.40
CA ALA A 85 -2.06 0.48 -9.58
C ALA A 85 -1.25 -0.26 -8.50
N ASN A 86 -1.83 -0.48 -7.32
CA ASN A 86 -1.22 -1.15 -6.17
C ASN A 86 -1.60 -2.64 -6.03
N THR A 87 -2.60 -3.12 -6.79
CA THR A 87 -3.05 -4.52 -6.76
C THR A 87 -2.07 -5.42 -7.51
N LYS A 88 -1.64 -6.54 -6.91
CA LYS A 88 -0.71 -7.50 -7.54
C LYS A 88 -1.37 -8.24 -8.70
N ASP A 89 -0.55 -8.62 -9.68
CA ASP A 89 -0.95 -9.56 -10.73
C ASP A 89 -0.52 -10.98 -10.32
N ASP A 90 -1.49 -11.81 -9.94
CA ASP A 90 -1.21 -13.17 -9.48
C ASP A 90 -0.92 -14.15 -10.62
N CYS A 91 -1.09 -13.73 -11.89
CA CYS A 91 -0.67 -14.51 -13.04
C CYS A 91 0.87 -14.54 -13.20
N ILE A 92 1.59 -13.60 -12.57
CA ILE A 92 3.05 -13.57 -12.60
C ILE A 92 3.60 -14.41 -11.44
N GLU A 93 4.24 -15.54 -11.74
CA GLU A 93 4.76 -16.48 -10.74
C GLU A 93 6.08 -15.99 -10.12
N ASP A 94 7.00 -15.47 -10.95
CA ASP A 94 8.30 -14.99 -10.47
C ASP A 94 8.16 -13.78 -9.55
N LYS A 95 8.70 -13.89 -8.33
CA LYS A 95 8.57 -12.87 -7.29
C LYS A 95 9.25 -11.54 -7.64
N VAL A 96 10.34 -11.59 -8.42
CA VAL A 96 11.07 -10.37 -8.84
C VAL A 96 10.31 -9.70 -9.97
N GLU A 97 9.89 -10.46 -10.97
CA GLU A 97 9.11 -9.96 -12.10
C GLU A 97 7.78 -9.34 -11.63
N LYS A 98 7.05 -10.03 -10.73
CA LYS A 98 5.80 -9.52 -10.12
C LYS A 98 6.04 -8.20 -9.40
N THR A 99 7.14 -8.08 -8.65
CA THR A 99 7.49 -6.83 -7.96
C THR A 99 7.82 -5.72 -8.95
N ASP A 100 8.66 -6.00 -9.95
CA ASP A 100 9.05 -5.01 -10.97
C ASP A 100 7.85 -4.53 -11.79
N GLU A 101 6.93 -5.42 -12.18
CA GLU A 101 5.70 -5.07 -12.88
C GLU A 101 4.84 -4.13 -12.02
N LEU A 102 4.59 -4.50 -10.77
CA LEU A 102 3.78 -3.71 -9.85
C LEU A 102 4.35 -2.30 -9.67
N ILE A 103 5.65 -2.17 -9.43
CA ILE A 103 6.28 -0.86 -9.25
C ILE A 103 6.28 -0.04 -10.55
N LYS A 104 6.52 -0.65 -11.71
CA LYS A 104 6.39 0.03 -13.02
C LYS A 104 4.96 0.55 -13.23
N ARG A 105 3.95 -0.21 -12.84
CA ARG A 105 2.55 0.18 -12.93
C ARG A 105 2.22 1.33 -11.97
N CYS A 106 2.74 1.32 -10.74
CA CYS A 106 2.63 2.45 -9.82
C CYS A 106 3.27 3.71 -10.44
N VAL A 107 4.50 3.62 -10.94
CA VAL A 107 5.19 4.74 -11.60
C VAL A 107 4.39 5.29 -12.78
N LYS A 108 3.87 4.41 -13.66
CA LYS A 108 3.02 4.79 -14.80
C LYS A 108 1.74 5.53 -14.38
N ASN A 109 1.20 5.21 -13.20
CA ASN A 109 0.00 5.87 -12.65
C ASN A 109 0.31 7.15 -11.86
N GLY A 110 1.58 7.51 -11.72
CA GLY A 110 2.05 8.76 -11.14
C GLY A 110 2.54 8.65 -9.70
N GLN A 111 3.08 9.74 -9.19
CA GLN A 111 3.68 9.81 -7.86
C GLN A 111 2.71 9.34 -6.75
N ASP A 112 1.42 9.69 -6.85
CA ASP A 112 0.41 9.33 -5.85
C ASP A 112 0.33 7.80 -5.64
N ALA A 113 0.34 7.02 -6.73
CA ALA A 113 0.29 5.56 -6.66
C ALA A 113 1.56 4.99 -6.01
N LEU A 114 2.73 5.56 -6.32
CA LEU A 114 3.99 5.14 -5.74
C LEU A 114 4.11 5.54 -4.25
N ILE A 115 3.52 6.67 -3.84
CA ILE A 115 3.41 7.07 -2.43
C ILE A 115 2.61 6.02 -1.65
N VAL A 116 1.43 5.62 -2.14
CA VAL A 116 0.61 4.58 -1.49
C VAL A 116 1.43 3.30 -1.31
N LYS A 117 2.09 2.83 -2.38
CA LYS A 117 2.94 1.63 -2.31
C LYS A 117 4.10 1.77 -1.33
N THR A 118 4.70 2.94 -1.28
CA THR A 118 5.82 3.21 -0.37
C THR A 118 5.39 3.16 1.10
N VAL A 119 4.22 3.72 1.43
CA VAL A 119 3.69 3.66 2.80
C VAL A 119 3.31 2.24 3.19
N ASP A 120 2.67 1.46 2.30
CA ASP A 120 2.41 0.03 2.49
C ASP A 120 3.69 -0.73 2.87
N ILE A 121 4.76 -0.55 2.08
CA ILE A 121 6.03 -1.24 2.33
C ILE A 121 6.68 -0.81 3.65
N ILE A 122 6.64 0.47 4.00
CA ILE A 122 7.16 0.96 5.29
C ILE A 122 6.37 0.38 6.47
N ASP A 123 5.04 0.30 6.38
CA ASP A 123 4.22 -0.32 7.42
C ASP A 123 4.49 -1.82 7.53
N SER A 124 4.65 -2.49 6.39
CA SER A 124 5.02 -3.91 6.33
C SER A 124 6.39 -4.17 6.96
N PHE A 125 7.42 -3.33 6.73
CA PHE A 125 8.71 -3.43 7.42
C PHE A 125 8.55 -3.39 8.93
N LYS A 126 7.78 -2.43 9.47
CA LYS A 126 7.56 -2.30 10.92
C LYS A 126 6.90 -3.53 11.51
N TRP A 127 5.90 -4.07 10.82
CA TRP A 127 5.20 -5.27 11.26
C TRP A 127 6.13 -6.48 11.26
N TYR A 128 6.77 -6.79 10.14
CA TYR A 128 7.60 -8.00 10.01
C TYR A 128 8.87 -7.92 10.83
N GLU A 129 9.43 -6.74 11.07
CA GLU A 129 10.51 -6.55 12.03
C GLU A 129 10.06 -6.91 13.45
N SER A 130 8.88 -6.48 13.87
CA SER A 130 8.34 -6.79 15.20
C SER A 130 8.06 -8.29 15.40
N GLN A 131 7.91 -9.05 14.30
CA GLN A 131 7.69 -10.49 14.30
C GLN A 131 8.97 -11.31 14.03
N ASP A 132 10.14 -10.66 13.87
CA ASP A 132 11.40 -11.29 13.43
C ASP A 132 11.23 -12.17 12.16
N ASN A 133 10.34 -11.77 11.25
CA ASN A 133 10.00 -12.54 10.05
C ASN A 133 10.93 -12.17 8.90
N LYS A 134 12.05 -12.89 8.78
CA LYS A 134 13.09 -12.65 7.78
C LYS A 134 12.63 -12.83 6.34
N GLU A 135 11.75 -13.80 6.07
CA GLU A 135 11.25 -14.03 4.72
C GLU A 135 10.44 -12.82 4.21
N GLU A 136 9.56 -12.31 5.05
CA GLU A 136 8.74 -11.15 4.71
C GLU A 136 9.54 -9.84 4.73
N LEU A 137 10.59 -9.74 5.52
CA LEU A 137 11.53 -8.63 5.42
C LEU A 137 12.27 -8.64 4.07
N ASN A 138 12.60 -9.82 3.52
CA ASN A 138 13.15 -9.92 2.16
C ASN A 138 12.14 -9.48 1.09
N TYR A 139 10.85 -9.76 1.27
CA TYR A 139 9.79 -9.21 0.41
C TYR A 139 9.77 -7.66 0.47
N CYS A 140 9.84 -7.08 1.67
CA CYS A 140 9.90 -5.63 1.83
C CYS A 140 11.14 -5.03 1.16
N MET A 141 12.31 -5.65 1.35
CA MET A 141 13.57 -5.20 0.72
C MET A 141 13.51 -5.26 -0.80
N ARG A 142 12.93 -6.32 -1.38
CA ARG A 142 12.75 -6.43 -2.83
C ARG A 142 11.89 -5.27 -3.38
N ASN A 143 10.78 -4.96 -2.71
CA ASN A 143 9.93 -3.84 -3.07
C ASN A 143 10.64 -2.49 -2.90
N ALA A 144 11.34 -2.28 -1.79
CA ALA A 144 12.11 -1.05 -1.54
C ALA A 144 13.17 -0.83 -2.63
N ASN A 145 13.92 -1.89 -2.99
CA ASN A 145 14.92 -1.84 -4.06
C ASN A 145 14.29 -1.48 -5.41
N ALA A 146 13.15 -2.08 -5.75
CA ALA A 146 12.44 -1.79 -6.99
C ALA A 146 11.91 -0.35 -7.01
N ILE A 147 11.32 0.14 -5.91
CA ILE A 147 10.85 1.53 -5.79
C ILE A 147 12.02 2.50 -6.00
N MET A 148 13.11 2.34 -5.25
CA MET A 148 14.25 3.25 -5.35
C MET A 148 14.95 3.22 -6.72
N LYS A 149 14.93 2.07 -7.40
CA LYS A 149 15.49 1.90 -8.75
C LYS A 149 14.62 2.51 -9.84
N LEU A 150 13.30 2.38 -9.74
CA LEU A 150 12.36 2.72 -10.80
C LEU A 150 11.68 4.08 -10.62
N LYS A 151 11.79 4.68 -9.42
CA LYS A 151 11.26 5.99 -9.12
C LYS A 151 11.89 7.05 -10.03
N PRO A 152 11.08 7.84 -10.80
CA PRO A 152 11.58 9.00 -11.54
C PRO A 152 12.22 10.04 -10.62
N GLU A 153 13.19 10.80 -11.13
CA GLU A 153 13.89 11.83 -10.36
C GLU A 153 12.96 12.96 -9.90
N ASP A 154 11.96 13.29 -10.71
CA ASP A 154 10.95 14.31 -10.46
C ASP A 154 9.86 13.87 -9.45
N PHE A 155 9.84 12.61 -9.01
CA PHE A 155 8.99 12.16 -7.91
C PHE A 155 9.66 12.53 -6.58
N ASP A 156 9.28 13.70 -6.05
CA ASP A 156 9.88 14.30 -4.86
C ASP A 156 8.88 14.31 -3.69
N ASP A 157 8.98 13.29 -2.83
CA ASP A 157 8.21 13.18 -1.59
C ASP A 157 9.08 12.61 -0.46
N LYS A 158 8.91 13.16 0.75
CA LYS A 158 9.65 12.75 1.97
C LYS A 158 9.49 11.28 2.33
N ILE A 159 8.46 10.62 1.82
CA ILE A 159 8.23 9.19 2.06
C ILE A 159 9.34 8.34 1.46
N PHE A 160 9.90 8.74 0.31
CA PHE A 160 11.00 8.00 -0.33
C PHE A 160 12.28 8.06 0.49
N GLU A 161 12.56 9.18 1.17
CA GLU A 161 13.68 9.27 2.13
C GLU A 161 13.47 8.34 3.34
N LYS A 162 12.22 8.22 3.83
CA LYS A 162 11.88 7.28 4.91
C LYS A 162 12.08 5.84 4.47
N LEU A 163 11.66 5.49 3.24
CA LEU A 163 11.89 4.16 2.67
C LEU A 163 13.39 3.86 2.56
N LYS A 164 14.17 4.83 2.10
CA LYS A 164 15.63 4.70 1.98
C LYS A 164 16.29 4.35 3.32
N LYS A 165 15.86 4.95 4.42
CA LYS A 165 16.35 4.61 5.78
C LYS A 165 16.07 3.16 6.15
N TRP A 166 14.90 2.62 5.80
CA TRP A 166 14.58 1.20 5.99
C TRP A 166 15.47 0.31 5.12
N GLN A 167 15.63 0.66 3.84
CA GLN A 167 16.51 -0.05 2.92
C GLN A 167 17.95 -0.11 3.45
N ASP A 168 18.51 1.02 3.90
CA ASP A 168 19.88 1.09 4.40
C ASP A 168 20.08 0.26 5.68
N LYS A 169 19.10 0.27 6.59
CA LYS A 169 19.11 -0.54 7.82
C LYS A 169 19.30 -2.03 7.52
N TYR A 170 18.61 -2.56 6.50
CA TYR A 170 18.64 -3.98 6.17
C TYR A 170 19.71 -4.34 5.13
N SER A 171 20.22 -3.39 4.36
CA SER A 171 21.37 -3.63 3.47
C SER A 171 22.68 -3.78 4.22
N SER A 172 22.80 -3.18 5.40
CA SER A 172 24.03 -3.22 6.23
C SER A 172 24.12 -4.47 7.13
N SER A 173 23.09 -5.32 7.14
CA SER A 173 22.97 -6.50 8.01
C SER A 173 23.27 -7.81 7.28
N ASN A 174 23.66 -7.75 6.01
CA ASN A 174 24.13 -8.85 5.16
C ASN A 174 25.61 -8.58 4.80
#